data_d21af37af16ec33cff84c47255488cfc
#
_entry.id   d21af37af16ec33cff84c47255488cfc
#
_cell.length_a   1.000
_cell.length_b   1.000
_cell.length_c   1.000
_cell.angle_alpha   90.00
_cell.angle_beta   90.00
_cell.angle_gamma   90.00
#
_symmetry.space_group_name_H-M   'P 1'
#
loop_
_entity.id
_entity.type
_entity.pdbx_description
1 polymer ?
#
loop_
_entity_poly.entity_id
_entity_poly.type
_entity_poly.pdbx_seq_one_letter_code
_entity_poly.pdbx_strand_id
1 'polypeptide(L)'
;MRENTLKIKSFAFSIRIFKLSQFLQNDKREFIISKQVARSGTSVGAMIREAEHSESKPDFIHKLAIAQKEINETIYWLEVLHAVEFLSHEQFNSLNRDAVELIKLLTTALKTAKLNLKLINH
;
A
#
# COMPACT_ATOMS: atom_id res chain seq x y z
N MET A 1 -13.32 -10.09 -8.97
CA MET A 1 -13.91 -9.65 -7.68
C MET A 1 -12.85 -9.16 -6.69
N ARG A 2 -11.90 -10.01 -6.30
CA ARG A 2 -10.81 -9.62 -5.40
C ARG A 2 -9.93 -8.53 -5.97
N GLU A 3 -9.67 -8.59 -7.28
CA GLU A 3 -8.86 -7.60 -7.99
C GLU A 3 -9.50 -6.23 -7.95
N ASN A 4 -10.82 -6.16 -8.12
CA ASN A 4 -11.56 -4.90 -8.02
C ASN A 4 -11.48 -4.34 -6.60
N THR A 5 -11.54 -5.20 -5.59
CA THR A 5 -11.44 -4.79 -4.18
C THR A 5 -10.07 -4.19 -3.90
N LEU A 6 -8.99 -4.84 -4.34
CA LEU A 6 -7.63 -4.32 -4.22
C LEU A 6 -7.49 -2.97 -4.90
N LYS A 7 -8.00 -2.86 -6.12
CA LYS A 7 -7.91 -1.63 -6.91
C LYS A 7 -8.63 -0.47 -6.22
N ILE A 8 -9.86 -0.71 -5.77
CA ILE A 8 -10.68 0.31 -5.12
C ILE A 8 -10.06 0.74 -3.79
N LYS A 9 -9.67 -0.22 -2.96
CA LYS A 9 -9.13 0.08 -1.62
C LYS A 9 -7.75 0.72 -1.69
N SER A 10 -6.89 0.30 -2.61
CA SER A 10 -5.57 0.90 -2.76
C SER A 10 -5.66 2.31 -3.31
N PHE A 11 -6.63 2.59 -4.18
CA PHE A 11 -6.86 3.95 -4.66
C PHE A 11 -7.35 4.85 -3.53
N ALA A 12 -8.32 4.39 -2.75
CA ALA A 12 -8.82 5.14 -1.60
C ALA A 12 -7.70 5.40 -0.58
N PHE A 13 -6.85 4.41 -0.36
CA PHE A 13 -5.69 4.54 0.53
C PHE A 13 -4.70 5.58 0.00
N SER A 14 -4.43 5.58 -1.30
CA SER A 14 -3.56 6.58 -1.94
C SER A 14 -4.04 7.99 -1.67
N ILE A 15 -5.35 8.21 -1.78
CA ILE A 15 -5.96 9.54 -1.51
C ILE A 15 -5.74 9.93 -0.05
N ARG A 16 -5.99 9.02 0.89
CA ARG A 16 -5.80 9.29 2.31
C ARG A 16 -4.34 9.63 2.62
N ILE A 17 -3.40 8.88 2.04
CA ILE A 17 -1.97 9.12 2.27
C ILE A 17 -1.53 10.44 1.65
N PHE A 18 -2.02 10.78 0.47
CA PHE A 18 -1.71 12.07 -0.13
C PHE A 18 -2.19 13.23 0.74
N LYS A 19 -3.42 13.13 1.25
CA LYS A 19 -3.97 14.14 2.17
C LYS A 19 -3.16 14.23 3.47
N LEU A 20 -2.71 13.09 3.99
CA LEU A 20 -1.83 13.06 5.15
C LEU A 20 -0.53 13.81 4.86
N SER A 21 0.07 13.55 3.70
CA SER A 21 1.30 14.23 3.30
C SER A 21 1.11 15.74 3.25
N GLN A 22 0.00 16.21 2.68
CA GLN A 22 -0.32 17.64 2.64
C GLN A 22 -0.48 18.24 4.05
N PHE A 23 -1.19 17.54 4.94
CA PHE A 23 -1.35 17.95 6.33
C PHE A 23 0.00 18.07 7.03
N LEU A 24 0.87 17.07 6.85
CA LEU A 24 2.20 17.08 7.46
C LEU A 24 3.03 18.27 6.99
N GLN A 25 2.97 18.58 5.71
CA GLN A 25 3.74 19.70 5.15
C GLN A 25 3.15 21.06 5.56
N ASN A 26 1.84 21.20 5.48
CA ASN A 26 1.20 22.49 5.70
C ASN A 26 1.03 22.83 7.18
N ASP A 27 0.59 21.87 8.00
CA ASP A 27 0.28 22.10 9.41
C ASP A 27 1.43 21.79 10.34
N LYS A 28 2.21 20.75 10.04
CA LYS A 28 3.31 20.30 10.87
C LYS A 28 4.68 20.75 10.38
N ARG A 29 4.75 21.32 9.19
CA ARG A 29 6.01 21.75 8.55
C ARG A 29 7.01 20.62 8.47
N GLU A 30 6.52 19.40 8.25
CA GLU A 30 7.31 18.19 8.13
C GLU A 30 7.48 17.87 6.64
N PHE A 31 8.73 17.85 6.14
CA PHE A 31 9.01 17.75 4.71
C PHE A 31 9.82 16.52 4.32
N ILE A 32 10.24 15.73 5.29
CA ILE A 32 11.07 14.54 5.03
C ILE A 32 10.20 13.29 4.96
N ILE A 33 9.53 12.96 6.06
CA ILE A 33 8.69 11.77 6.14
C ILE A 33 7.43 11.91 5.31
N SER A 34 6.89 13.14 5.21
CA SER A 34 5.72 13.42 4.38
C SER A 34 5.94 12.98 2.93
N LYS A 35 7.12 13.19 2.39
CA LYS A 35 7.45 12.78 1.02
C LYS A 35 7.61 11.27 0.90
N GLN A 36 8.22 10.64 1.90
CA GLN A 36 8.42 9.20 1.90
C GLN A 36 7.09 8.44 2.03
N VAL A 37 6.22 8.88 2.93
CA VAL A 37 4.92 8.22 3.13
C VAL A 37 4.04 8.41 1.88
N ALA A 38 4.09 9.59 1.24
CA ALA A 38 3.37 9.84 0.00
C ALA A 38 3.85 8.90 -1.10
N ARG A 39 5.16 8.77 -1.28
CA ARG A 39 5.75 7.90 -2.30
C ARG A 39 5.35 6.45 -2.08
N SER A 40 5.60 5.91 -0.89
CA SER A 40 5.32 4.50 -0.62
C SER A 40 3.83 4.21 -0.62
N GLY A 41 3.03 5.07 0.00
CA GLY A 41 1.59 4.83 0.11
C GLY A 41 0.85 4.89 -1.21
N THR A 42 1.27 5.76 -2.13
CA THR A 42 0.65 5.86 -3.45
C THR A 42 1.22 4.81 -4.42
N SER A 43 2.43 4.30 -4.18
CA SER A 43 3.02 3.24 -5.00
C SER A 43 2.23 1.93 -4.91
N VAL A 44 1.57 1.67 -3.79
CA VAL A 44 0.75 0.46 -3.61
C VAL A 44 -0.30 0.35 -4.71
N GLY A 45 -1.11 1.39 -4.87
CA GLY A 45 -2.15 1.41 -5.90
C GLY A 45 -1.58 1.41 -7.31
N ALA A 46 -0.47 2.12 -7.53
CA ALA A 46 0.19 2.14 -8.83
C ALA A 46 0.64 0.74 -9.25
N MET A 47 1.25 -0.02 -8.33
CA MET A 47 1.71 -1.37 -8.63
C MET A 47 0.54 -2.33 -8.87
N ILE A 48 -0.54 -2.19 -8.13
CA ILE A 48 -1.74 -3.00 -8.33
C ILE A 48 -2.32 -2.76 -9.74
N ARG A 49 -2.36 -1.51 -10.19
CA ARG A 49 -2.81 -1.19 -11.56
C ARG A 49 -1.86 -1.72 -12.62
N GLU A 50 -0.56 -1.63 -12.39
CA GLU A 50 0.41 -2.21 -13.32
C GLU A 50 0.27 -3.72 -13.41
N ALA A 51 -0.06 -4.38 -12.30
CA ALA A 51 -0.30 -5.82 -12.28
C ALA A 51 -1.45 -6.23 -13.21
N GLU A 52 -2.49 -5.42 -13.33
CA GLU A 52 -3.61 -5.68 -14.24
C GLU A 52 -3.16 -5.76 -15.71
N HIS A 53 -2.08 -5.07 -16.06
CA HIS A 53 -1.56 -4.99 -17.42
C HIS A 53 -0.23 -5.72 -17.56
N SER A 54 0.03 -6.68 -16.66
CA SER A 54 1.27 -7.46 -16.67
C SER A 54 1.35 -8.37 -17.90
N GLU A 55 2.58 -8.59 -18.36
CA GLU A 55 2.83 -9.38 -19.58
C GLU A 55 2.76 -10.89 -19.33
N SER A 56 2.88 -11.31 -18.08
CA SER A 56 2.94 -12.72 -17.71
C SER A 56 2.50 -12.92 -16.27
N LYS A 57 2.25 -14.18 -15.89
CA LYS A 57 1.96 -14.53 -14.49
C LYS A 57 3.12 -14.16 -13.55
N PRO A 58 4.39 -14.47 -13.88
CA PRO A 58 5.50 -14.01 -13.03
C PRO A 58 5.57 -12.49 -12.89
N ASP A 59 5.28 -11.74 -13.94
CA ASP A 59 5.26 -10.27 -13.86
C ASP A 59 4.14 -9.79 -12.94
N PHE A 60 2.95 -10.39 -13.06
CA PHE A 60 1.82 -10.10 -12.18
C PHE A 60 2.21 -10.29 -10.70
N ILE A 61 2.80 -11.45 -10.38
CA ILE A 61 3.26 -11.77 -9.02
C ILE A 61 4.30 -10.76 -8.56
N HIS A 62 5.24 -10.39 -9.43
CA HIS A 62 6.29 -9.44 -9.12
C HIS A 62 5.71 -8.06 -8.75
N LYS A 63 4.75 -7.58 -9.54
CA LYS A 63 4.10 -6.28 -9.27
C LYS A 63 3.36 -6.29 -7.95
N LEU A 64 2.63 -7.35 -7.63
CA LEU A 64 1.93 -7.47 -6.34
C LEU A 64 2.92 -7.58 -5.18
N ALA A 65 4.06 -8.23 -5.38
CA ALA A 65 5.10 -8.32 -4.35
C ALA A 65 5.71 -6.94 -4.06
N ILE A 66 5.89 -6.11 -5.09
CA ILE A 66 6.35 -4.73 -4.90
C ILE A 66 5.30 -3.94 -4.13
N ALA A 67 4.01 -4.10 -4.46
CA ALA A 67 2.93 -3.44 -3.72
C ALA A 67 2.96 -3.82 -2.24
N GLN A 68 3.19 -5.09 -1.92
CA GLN A 68 3.28 -5.58 -0.55
C GLN A 68 4.46 -4.95 0.18
N LYS A 69 5.59 -4.85 -0.47
CA LYS A 69 6.77 -4.18 0.08
C LYS A 69 6.49 -2.71 0.38
N GLU A 70 5.83 -2.02 -0.54
CA GLU A 70 5.52 -0.60 -0.39
C GLU A 70 4.52 -0.33 0.74
N ILE A 71 3.53 -1.21 0.93
CA ILE A 71 2.59 -1.03 2.03
C ILE A 71 3.28 -1.26 3.38
N ASN A 72 4.21 -2.19 3.45
CA ASN A 72 5.00 -2.41 4.66
C ASN A 72 5.86 -1.18 4.99
N GLU A 73 6.46 -0.57 3.98
CA GLU A 73 7.23 0.67 4.18
C GLU A 73 6.31 1.80 4.66
N THR A 74 5.09 1.89 4.11
CA THR A 74 4.12 2.91 4.52
C THR A 74 3.75 2.75 6.00
N ILE A 75 3.53 1.53 6.45
CA ILE A 75 3.24 1.26 7.87
C ILE A 75 4.41 1.73 8.75
N TYR A 76 5.64 1.48 8.31
CA TYR A 76 6.81 1.96 9.05
C TYR A 76 6.77 3.48 9.22
N TRP A 77 6.49 4.23 8.16
CA TRP A 77 6.40 5.69 8.25
C TRP A 77 5.25 6.15 9.15
N LEU A 78 4.11 5.45 9.10
CA LEU A 78 2.99 5.75 9.98
C LEU A 78 3.37 5.53 11.45
N GLU A 79 4.10 4.47 11.74
CA GLU A 79 4.59 4.19 13.10
C GLU A 79 5.55 5.26 13.59
N VAL A 80 6.47 5.71 12.72
CA VAL A 80 7.39 6.79 13.06
C VAL A 80 6.62 8.08 13.37
N LEU A 81 5.67 8.44 12.51
CA LEU A 81 4.86 9.65 12.70
C LEU A 81 4.05 9.60 14.01
N HIS A 82 3.55 8.43 14.36
CA HIS A 82 2.84 8.23 15.61
C HIS A 82 3.78 8.35 16.81
N ALA A 83 4.96 7.75 16.72
CA ALA A 83 5.95 7.77 17.82
C ALA A 83 6.44 9.19 18.12
N VAL A 84 6.56 10.04 17.11
CA VAL A 84 6.99 11.44 17.27
C VAL A 84 5.80 12.39 17.46
N GLU A 85 4.61 11.85 17.64
CA GLU A 85 3.39 12.59 17.96
C GLU A 85 2.92 13.54 16.87
N PHE A 86 3.23 13.26 15.60
CA PHE A 86 2.69 13.99 14.46
C PHE A 86 1.34 13.42 14.00
N LEU A 87 1.02 12.21 14.44
CA LEU A 87 -0.30 11.60 14.30
C LEU A 87 -0.84 11.28 15.68
N SER A 88 -2.11 11.58 15.91
CA SER A 88 -2.79 11.11 17.11
C SER A 88 -2.97 9.59 17.06
N HIS A 89 -3.26 9.01 18.21
CA HIS A 89 -3.54 7.57 18.31
C HIS A 89 -4.70 7.18 17.39
N GLU A 90 -5.76 7.99 17.33
CA GLU A 90 -6.93 7.74 16.50
C GLU A 90 -6.58 7.82 15.01
N GLN A 91 -5.82 8.83 14.61
CA GLN A 91 -5.39 9.00 13.22
C GLN A 91 -4.53 7.82 12.78
N PHE A 92 -3.58 7.45 13.63
CA PHE A 92 -2.70 6.32 13.35
C PHE A 92 -3.51 5.02 13.19
N ASN A 93 -4.38 4.73 14.14
CA ASN A 93 -5.19 3.51 14.11
C ASN A 93 -6.06 3.42 12.86
N SER A 94 -6.66 4.53 12.45
CA SER A 94 -7.51 4.58 11.27
C SER A 94 -6.72 4.26 9.99
N LEU A 95 -5.58 4.90 9.82
CA LEU A 95 -4.72 4.68 8.65
C LEU A 95 -4.09 3.29 8.66
N ASN A 96 -3.64 2.85 9.82
CA ASN A 96 -3.02 1.54 9.96
C ASN A 96 -4.01 0.41 9.68
N ARG A 97 -5.27 0.58 10.05
CA ARG A 97 -6.31 -0.40 9.77
C ARG A 97 -6.46 -0.62 8.26
N ASP A 98 -6.49 0.47 7.49
CA ASP A 98 -6.58 0.39 6.03
C ASP A 98 -5.35 -0.30 5.44
N ALA A 99 -4.17 0.03 5.96
CA ALA A 99 -2.92 -0.57 5.49
C ALA A 99 -2.86 -2.07 5.77
N VAL A 100 -3.27 -2.48 6.96
CA VAL A 100 -3.30 -3.91 7.34
C VAL A 100 -4.29 -4.68 6.49
N GLU A 101 -5.44 -4.09 6.18
CA GLU A 101 -6.41 -4.70 5.29
C GLU A 101 -5.82 -4.94 3.91
N LEU A 102 -5.09 -3.96 3.37
CA LEU A 102 -4.42 -4.10 2.08
C LEU A 102 -3.36 -5.21 2.10
N ILE A 103 -2.59 -5.33 3.19
CA ILE A 103 -1.62 -6.41 3.33
C ILE A 103 -2.30 -7.77 3.26
N LYS A 104 -3.42 -7.93 3.95
CA LYS A 104 -4.18 -9.19 3.96
C LYS A 104 -4.68 -9.55 2.56
N LEU A 105 -5.23 -8.57 1.85
CA LEU A 105 -5.72 -8.76 0.49
C LEU A 105 -4.58 -9.10 -0.48
N LEU A 106 -3.46 -8.40 -0.38
CA LEU A 106 -2.28 -8.65 -1.21
C LEU A 106 -1.69 -10.03 -0.93
N THR A 107 -1.59 -10.42 0.34
CA THR A 107 -1.06 -11.71 0.73
C THR A 107 -1.91 -12.85 0.13
N THR A 108 -3.24 -12.71 0.20
CA THR A 108 -4.15 -13.70 -0.38
C THR A 108 -4.00 -13.76 -1.90
N ALA A 109 -3.95 -12.61 -2.56
CA ALA A 109 -3.79 -12.53 -4.02
C ALA A 109 -2.47 -13.16 -4.47
N LEU A 110 -1.38 -12.89 -3.73
CA LEU A 110 -0.06 -13.46 -4.02
C LEU A 110 -0.05 -14.97 -3.87
N LYS A 111 -0.65 -15.49 -2.81
CA LYS A 111 -0.75 -16.95 -2.60
C LYS A 111 -1.51 -17.62 -3.73
N THR A 112 -2.65 -17.06 -4.12
CA THR A 112 -3.48 -17.58 -5.20
C THR A 112 -2.71 -17.57 -6.53
N ALA A 113 -2.06 -16.45 -6.84
CA ALA A 113 -1.30 -16.31 -8.10
C ALA A 113 -0.13 -17.29 -8.17
N LYS A 114 0.61 -17.46 -7.08
CA LYS A 114 1.73 -18.39 -6.99
C LYS A 114 1.27 -19.83 -7.13
N LEU A 115 0.16 -20.20 -6.51
CA LEU A 115 -0.42 -21.53 -6.62
C LEU A 115 -0.86 -21.81 -8.06
N ASN A 116 -1.54 -20.87 -8.71
CA ASN A 116 -1.99 -21.00 -10.09
C ASN A 116 -0.80 -21.16 -11.04
N LEU A 117 0.27 -20.39 -10.84
CA LEU A 117 1.47 -20.51 -11.65
C LEU A 117 2.10 -21.88 -11.50
N LYS A 118 2.17 -22.41 -10.28
CA LYS A 118 2.72 -23.73 -9.99
C LYS A 118 1.91 -24.84 -10.69
N LEU A 119 0.57 -24.72 -10.67
CA LEU A 119 -0.32 -25.69 -11.33
C LEU A 119 -0.15 -25.67 -12.85
N ILE A 120 0.01 -24.50 -13.45
CA ILE A 120 0.20 -24.34 -14.90
C ILE A 120 1.53 -24.97 -15.32
N ASN A 121 2.58 -24.86 -14.50
CA ASN A 121 3.91 -25.35 -14.81
C ASN A 121 4.07 -26.86 -14.57
N HIS A 122 3.05 -27.51 -14.09
CA HIS A 122 2.99 -28.97 -13.95
C HIS A 122 2.20 -29.60 -15.07
#